data_ab3b5505d1cf898fc7646c5f5b927bb6
#
_entry.id   ab3b5505d1cf898fc7646c5f5b927bb6
#
_cell.length_a   1.000
_cell.length_b   1.000
_cell.length_c   1.000
_cell.angle_alpha   90.00
_cell.angle_beta   90.00
_cell.angle_gamma   90.00
#
_symmetry.space_group_name_H-M   'P 1'
#
loop_
_entity.id
_entity.type
_entity.pdbx_description
1 polymer ?
#
loop_
_entity_poly.entity_id
_entity_poly.type
_entity_poly.pdbx_seq_one_letter_code
_entity_poly.pdbx_strand_id
1 'polypeptide(L)'
;GISREGAGTLGALATLAGISSMIFGAMYGFMFFLKPLATPILSPIHGVYEIIAVALWFGVLQLLLAMVLNVLNLLRFGDTLGAIFSGMGGMGILFYSSGVAIAYKLALNNFNFSALASPDVTLLLSLVVLSLIVVLSFGIYETITSHHKEKLMHALSEVIEMIIAFPANSLSFIRLAAFAMAHEAFSILAENMALMVGGLASYLVANFLVLGIEALAVGIQALRLTYYEFSTKFFKGEGIEFKPIGYLSQAVSE
;
A
#
# COMPACT_ATOMS: atom_id res chain seq x y z
N GLY A 1 8.44 -29.62 -6.82
CA GLY A 1 8.92 -28.87 -7.97
C GLY A 1 7.95 -27.78 -8.32
N ILE A 2 8.45 -26.59 -8.68
CA ILE A 2 7.62 -25.47 -9.14
C ILE A 2 6.97 -25.92 -10.48
N SER A 3 5.65 -25.85 -10.59
CA SER A 3 4.95 -26.14 -11.85
C SER A 3 5.44 -25.18 -12.96
N ARG A 4 5.38 -25.61 -14.22
CA ARG A 4 5.77 -24.74 -15.36
C ARG A 4 5.01 -23.40 -15.37
N GLU A 5 3.75 -23.39 -14.96
CA GLU A 5 2.94 -22.19 -14.83
C GLU A 5 3.45 -21.28 -13.68
N GLY A 6 3.83 -21.86 -12.53
CA GLY A 6 4.43 -21.10 -11.42
C GLY A 6 5.78 -20.47 -11.79
N ALA A 7 6.60 -21.15 -12.57
CA ALA A 7 7.88 -20.60 -13.07
C ALA A 7 7.65 -19.43 -14.04
N GLY A 8 6.62 -19.51 -14.89
CA GLY A 8 6.24 -18.42 -15.79
C GLY A 8 5.75 -17.18 -15.04
N THR A 9 4.92 -17.35 -14.01
CA THR A 9 4.42 -16.26 -13.16
C THR A 9 5.54 -15.59 -12.38
N LEU A 10 6.45 -16.37 -11.78
CA LEU A 10 7.63 -15.82 -11.10
C LEU A 10 8.55 -15.07 -12.05
N GLY A 11 8.74 -15.58 -13.27
CA GLY A 11 9.53 -14.89 -14.30
C GLY A 11 8.90 -13.56 -14.70
N ALA A 12 7.59 -13.50 -14.90
CA ALA A 12 6.87 -12.26 -15.20
C ALA A 12 6.99 -11.24 -14.07
N LEU A 13 6.81 -11.68 -12.81
CA LEU A 13 6.98 -10.82 -11.64
C LEU A 13 8.39 -10.26 -11.53
N ALA A 14 9.41 -11.12 -11.72
CA ALA A 14 10.81 -10.68 -11.71
C ALA A 14 11.12 -9.69 -12.82
N THR A 15 10.55 -9.86 -14.01
CA THR A 15 10.72 -8.93 -15.14
C THR A 15 10.11 -7.58 -14.84
N LEU A 16 8.86 -7.54 -14.33
CA LEU A 16 8.18 -6.30 -13.95
C LEU A 16 8.92 -5.59 -12.81
N ALA A 17 9.38 -6.31 -11.81
CA ALA A 17 10.19 -5.75 -10.71
C ALA A 17 11.51 -5.18 -11.24
N GLY A 18 12.18 -5.87 -12.18
CA GLY A 18 13.40 -5.40 -12.81
C GLY A 18 13.20 -4.12 -13.61
N ILE A 19 12.13 -4.03 -14.41
CA ILE A 19 11.79 -2.81 -15.17
C ILE A 19 11.49 -1.65 -14.20
N SER A 20 10.72 -1.88 -13.15
CA SER A 20 10.43 -0.89 -12.12
C SER A 20 11.71 -0.42 -11.43
N SER A 21 12.59 -1.34 -11.05
CA SER A 21 13.89 -1.03 -10.44
C SER A 21 14.77 -0.17 -11.35
N MET A 22 14.79 -0.42 -12.66
CA MET A 22 15.53 0.40 -13.63
C MET A 22 14.99 1.83 -13.70
N ILE A 23 13.66 2.00 -13.71
CA ILE A 23 13.02 3.32 -13.76
C ILE A 23 13.35 4.11 -12.49
N PHE A 24 13.12 3.53 -11.31
CA PHE A 24 13.40 4.21 -10.04
C PHE A 24 14.90 4.41 -9.81
N GLY A 25 15.75 3.45 -10.20
CA GLY A 25 17.20 3.60 -10.14
C GLY A 25 17.68 4.79 -10.97
N ALA A 26 17.12 4.99 -12.16
CA ALA A 26 17.43 6.16 -12.97
C ALA A 26 16.94 7.48 -12.32
N MET A 27 15.78 7.48 -11.67
CA MET A 27 15.27 8.65 -10.93
C MET A 27 16.13 9.01 -9.71
N TYR A 28 16.62 8.01 -8.99
CA TYR A 28 17.55 8.20 -7.86
C TYR A 28 18.99 8.47 -8.30
N GLY A 29 19.32 8.23 -9.57
CA GLY A 29 20.65 8.44 -10.13
C GLY A 29 21.68 7.40 -9.72
N PHE A 30 21.28 6.25 -9.14
CA PHE A 30 22.19 5.19 -8.72
C PHE A 30 22.12 3.98 -9.66
N MET A 31 23.27 3.48 -10.09
CA MET A 31 23.42 2.19 -10.78
C MET A 31 24.50 1.36 -10.07
N PHE A 32 24.12 0.23 -9.46
CA PHE A 32 25.05 -0.72 -8.83
C PHE A 32 26.06 -0.07 -7.85
N PHE A 33 25.61 0.87 -7.02
CA PHE A 33 26.43 1.66 -6.09
C PHE A 33 27.56 2.47 -6.76
N LEU A 34 27.52 2.63 -8.06
CA LEU A 34 28.40 3.57 -8.77
C LEU A 34 27.88 5.00 -8.62
N LYS A 35 28.81 5.98 -8.65
CA LYS A 35 28.45 7.40 -8.58
C LYS A 35 27.36 7.75 -9.62
N PRO A 36 26.45 8.66 -9.26
CA PRO A 36 25.34 9.00 -10.13
C PRO A 36 25.84 9.44 -11.49
N LEU A 37 25.31 8.81 -12.54
CA LEU A 37 25.58 9.16 -13.94
C LEU A 37 25.03 10.55 -14.29
N ALA A 38 24.03 11.00 -13.52
CA ALA A 38 23.35 12.28 -13.66
C ALA A 38 23.02 12.85 -12.28
N THR A 39 22.68 14.13 -12.21
CA THR A 39 22.15 14.75 -10.97
C THR A 39 20.87 14.01 -10.57
N PRO A 40 20.81 13.42 -9.36
CA PRO A 40 19.61 12.70 -8.93
C PRO A 40 18.41 13.64 -8.86
N ILE A 41 17.27 13.21 -9.37
CA ILE A 41 16.02 13.96 -9.27
C ILE A 41 15.51 13.93 -7.83
N LEU A 42 15.74 12.79 -7.15
CA LEU A 42 15.37 12.54 -5.77
C LEU A 42 16.59 11.97 -5.03
N SER A 43 17.07 12.69 -4.02
CA SER A 43 18.16 12.23 -3.16
C SER A 43 17.60 11.78 -1.81
N PRO A 44 17.64 10.48 -1.47
CA PRO A 44 17.03 9.98 -0.24
C PRO A 44 17.62 10.57 1.05
N ILE A 45 18.92 10.84 1.09
CA ILE A 45 19.56 11.40 2.29
C ILE A 45 19.43 12.92 2.37
N HIS A 46 19.53 13.61 1.23
CA HIS A 46 19.46 15.08 1.22
C HIS A 46 18.02 15.60 1.17
N GLY A 47 17.07 14.81 0.62
CA GLY A 47 15.66 15.13 0.48
C GLY A 47 14.75 14.18 1.28
N VAL A 48 15.05 13.88 2.55
CA VAL A 48 14.28 12.92 3.38
C VAL A 48 12.79 13.25 3.40
N TYR A 49 12.45 14.53 3.59
CA TYR A 49 11.04 14.97 3.63
C TYR A 49 10.33 14.77 2.30
N GLU A 50 11.01 14.99 1.19
CA GLU A 50 10.46 14.82 -0.16
C GLU A 50 10.16 13.35 -0.44
N ILE A 51 11.06 12.44 -0.08
CA ILE A 51 10.86 11.00 -0.27
C ILE A 51 9.77 10.46 0.64
N ILE A 52 9.70 10.89 1.90
CA ILE A 52 8.58 10.56 2.78
C ILE A 52 7.26 11.05 2.20
N ALA A 53 7.22 12.27 1.68
CA ALA A 53 6.02 12.82 1.05
C ALA A 53 5.61 12.00 -0.19
N VAL A 54 6.55 11.65 -1.06
CA VAL A 54 6.29 10.81 -2.24
C VAL A 54 5.76 9.42 -1.82
N ALA A 55 6.38 8.79 -0.82
CA ALA A 55 5.92 7.50 -0.31
C ALA A 55 4.51 7.57 0.29
N LEU A 56 4.19 8.61 1.05
CA LEU A 56 2.86 8.83 1.61
C LEU A 56 1.82 9.08 0.51
N TRP A 57 2.11 9.93 -0.47
CA TRP A 57 1.21 10.17 -1.60
C TRP A 57 0.97 8.92 -2.42
N PHE A 58 1.99 8.10 -2.62
CA PHE A 58 1.83 6.80 -3.28
C PHE A 58 0.89 5.90 -2.48
N GLY A 59 1.05 5.85 -1.15
CA GLY A 59 0.16 5.11 -0.26
C GLY A 59 -1.29 5.59 -0.31
N VAL A 60 -1.50 6.91 -0.29
CA VAL A 60 -2.82 7.53 -0.42
C VAL A 60 -3.49 7.13 -1.73
N LEU A 61 -2.77 7.24 -2.86
CA LEU A 61 -3.29 6.86 -4.17
C LEU A 61 -3.66 5.38 -4.24
N GLN A 62 -2.81 4.52 -3.69
CA GLN A 62 -3.04 3.07 -3.69
C GLN A 62 -4.25 2.68 -2.84
N LEU A 63 -4.43 3.28 -1.66
CA LEU A 63 -5.60 3.04 -0.82
C LEU A 63 -6.88 3.56 -1.46
N LEU A 64 -6.87 4.75 -2.05
CA LEU A 64 -8.02 5.27 -2.80
C LEU A 64 -8.38 4.34 -3.97
N LEU A 65 -7.39 3.87 -4.70
CA LEU A 65 -7.61 2.89 -5.79
C LEU A 65 -8.25 1.61 -5.26
N ALA A 66 -7.78 1.07 -4.15
CA ALA A 66 -8.35 -0.12 -3.53
C ALA A 66 -9.82 0.09 -3.12
N MET A 67 -10.15 1.24 -2.53
CA MET A 67 -11.53 1.57 -2.15
C MET A 67 -12.42 1.75 -3.38
N VAL A 68 -11.94 2.40 -4.45
CA VAL A 68 -12.67 2.52 -5.71
C VAL A 68 -12.94 1.14 -6.32
N LEU A 69 -11.95 0.23 -6.31
CA LEU A 69 -12.14 -1.14 -6.77
C LEU A 69 -13.18 -1.89 -5.93
N ASN A 70 -13.21 -1.67 -4.62
CA ASN A 70 -14.24 -2.25 -3.76
C ASN A 70 -15.63 -1.74 -4.10
N VAL A 71 -15.79 -0.43 -4.29
CA VAL A 71 -17.07 0.16 -4.75
C VAL A 71 -17.53 -0.44 -6.07
N LEU A 72 -16.62 -0.59 -7.04
CA LEU A 72 -16.93 -1.20 -8.34
C LEU A 72 -17.36 -2.67 -8.19
N ASN A 73 -16.72 -3.42 -7.28
CA ASN A 73 -17.10 -4.79 -6.99
C ASN A 73 -18.51 -4.85 -6.39
N LEU A 74 -18.82 -4.04 -5.36
CA LEU A 74 -20.13 -4.00 -4.74
C LEU A 74 -21.23 -3.63 -5.73
N LEU A 75 -20.97 -2.67 -6.61
CA LEU A 75 -21.91 -2.31 -7.69
C LEU A 75 -22.14 -3.46 -8.67
N ARG A 76 -21.10 -4.23 -9.01
CA ARG A 76 -21.22 -5.41 -9.88
C ARG A 76 -22.03 -6.54 -9.24
N PHE A 77 -21.96 -6.69 -7.93
CA PHE A 77 -22.76 -7.66 -7.17
C PHE A 77 -24.20 -7.19 -6.89
N GLY A 78 -24.54 -5.95 -7.31
CA GLY A 78 -25.88 -5.39 -7.14
C GLY A 78 -26.16 -4.77 -5.76
N ASP A 79 -25.16 -4.72 -4.90
CA ASP A 79 -25.26 -4.03 -3.59
C ASP A 79 -24.94 -2.55 -3.74
N THR A 80 -25.91 -1.79 -4.22
CA THR A 80 -25.77 -0.35 -4.43
C THR A 80 -25.77 0.43 -3.11
N LEU A 81 -26.49 -0.03 -2.10
CA LEU A 81 -26.52 0.63 -0.80
C LEU A 81 -25.20 0.44 -0.06
N GLY A 82 -24.67 -0.78 -0.02
CA GLY A 82 -23.34 -1.06 0.53
C GLY A 82 -22.23 -0.30 -0.20
N ALA A 83 -22.33 -0.19 -1.54
CA ALA A 83 -21.35 0.56 -2.33
C ALA A 83 -21.26 2.05 -1.96
N ILE A 84 -22.36 2.67 -1.53
CA ILE A 84 -22.41 4.10 -1.18
C ILE A 84 -22.17 4.31 0.31
N PHE A 85 -22.85 3.55 1.18
CA PHE A 85 -22.97 3.86 2.60
C PHE A 85 -22.04 3.04 3.51
N SER A 86 -21.35 2.01 3.02
CA SER A 86 -20.40 1.23 3.83
C SER A 86 -19.09 1.99 4.10
N GLY A 87 -18.38 1.61 5.14
CA GLY A 87 -17.08 2.18 5.51
C GLY A 87 -15.96 1.90 4.50
N MET A 88 -16.11 0.89 3.65
CA MET A 88 -15.24 0.63 2.50
C MET A 88 -15.84 1.11 1.17
N GLY A 89 -16.99 1.77 1.22
CA GLY A 89 -17.71 2.32 0.08
C GLY A 89 -17.43 3.80 -0.15
N GLY A 90 -18.42 4.48 -0.74
CA GLY A 90 -18.33 5.91 -1.03
C GLY A 90 -18.11 6.79 0.21
N MET A 91 -18.75 6.45 1.34
CA MET A 91 -18.56 7.18 2.60
C MET A 91 -17.16 6.97 3.17
N GLY A 92 -16.56 5.80 3.00
CA GLY A 92 -15.16 5.56 3.37
C GLY A 92 -14.19 6.39 2.53
N ILE A 93 -14.42 6.51 1.22
CA ILE A 93 -13.61 7.37 0.34
C ILE A 93 -13.71 8.83 0.78
N LEU A 94 -14.91 9.30 1.12
CA LEU A 94 -15.15 10.67 1.59
C LEU A 94 -14.46 10.92 2.94
N PHE A 95 -14.54 9.98 3.88
CA PHE A 95 -13.82 10.03 5.16
C PHE A 95 -12.31 10.12 4.94
N TYR A 96 -11.76 9.20 4.15
CA TYR A 96 -10.34 9.08 3.94
C TYR A 96 -9.76 10.30 3.20
N SER A 97 -10.41 10.76 2.13
CA SER A 97 -9.95 11.91 1.36
C SER A 97 -10.01 13.21 2.17
N SER A 98 -11.07 13.42 2.98
CA SER A 98 -11.16 14.58 3.87
C SER A 98 -10.13 14.50 5.01
N GLY A 99 -9.87 13.31 5.56
CA GLY A 99 -8.83 13.08 6.56
C GLY A 99 -7.43 13.40 6.04
N VAL A 100 -7.09 12.92 4.83
CA VAL A 100 -5.84 13.23 4.14
C VAL A 100 -5.71 14.73 3.87
N ALA A 101 -6.79 15.40 3.44
CA ALA A 101 -6.78 16.84 3.21
C ALA A 101 -6.53 17.64 4.50
N ILE A 102 -7.10 17.21 5.65
CA ILE A 102 -6.83 17.80 6.96
C ILE A 102 -5.36 17.60 7.33
N ALA A 103 -4.84 16.37 7.20
CA ALA A 103 -3.46 16.06 7.53
C ALA A 103 -2.48 16.88 6.67
N TYR A 104 -2.75 17.04 5.37
CA TYR A 104 -1.96 17.85 4.47
C TYR A 104 -1.97 19.34 4.87
N LYS A 105 -3.14 19.92 5.18
CA LYS A 105 -3.25 21.30 5.65
C LYS A 105 -2.52 21.53 6.98
N LEU A 106 -2.60 20.57 7.92
CA LEU A 106 -1.84 20.64 9.18
C LEU A 106 -0.34 20.59 8.94
N ALA A 107 0.13 19.73 8.04
CA ALA A 107 1.55 19.66 7.68
C ALA A 107 2.07 20.98 7.09
N LEU A 108 1.29 21.62 6.18
CA LEU A 108 1.63 22.92 5.62
C LEU A 108 1.71 24.04 6.68
N ASN A 109 0.93 23.94 7.77
CA ASN A 109 0.93 24.89 8.88
C ASN A 109 1.85 24.47 10.05
N ASN A 110 2.87 23.65 9.78
CA ASN A 110 3.83 23.15 10.78
C ASN A 110 3.16 22.52 12.01
N PHE A 111 2.07 21.75 11.78
CA PHE A 111 1.25 21.10 12.81
C PHE A 111 0.67 22.07 13.85
N ASN A 112 0.44 23.32 13.47
CA ASN A 112 -0.21 24.28 14.34
C ASN A 112 -1.73 23.99 14.41
N PHE A 113 -2.19 23.54 15.59
CA PHE A 113 -3.61 23.18 15.79
C PHE A 113 -4.57 24.37 15.70
N SER A 114 -4.07 25.62 15.74
CA SER A 114 -4.94 26.79 15.49
C SER A 114 -5.50 26.80 14.07
N ALA A 115 -4.82 26.13 13.11
CA ALA A 115 -5.31 25.97 11.75
C ALA A 115 -6.60 25.12 11.67
N LEU A 116 -6.94 24.31 12.69
CA LEU A 116 -8.19 23.57 12.77
C LEU A 116 -9.42 24.47 12.85
N ALA A 117 -9.28 25.68 13.35
CA ALA A 117 -10.35 26.68 13.43
C ALA A 117 -10.59 27.42 12.09
N SER A 118 -9.80 27.16 11.06
CA SER A 118 -10.04 27.76 9.73
C SER A 118 -11.34 27.19 9.10
N PRO A 119 -12.14 28.02 8.42
CA PRO A 119 -13.42 27.59 7.87
C PRO A 119 -13.29 26.38 6.92
N ASP A 120 -12.21 26.30 6.18
CA ASP A 120 -11.94 25.17 5.27
C ASP A 120 -11.70 23.86 6.02
N VAL A 121 -10.94 23.88 7.11
CA VAL A 121 -10.65 22.66 7.90
C VAL A 121 -11.88 22.27 8.70
N THR A 122 -12.65 23.23 9.18
CA THR A 122 -13.94 22.96 9.86
C THR A 122 -14.93 22.27 8.92
N LEU A 123 -14.96 22.66 7.65
CA LEU A 123 -15.78 21.97 6.63
C LEU A 123 -15.29 20.53 6.41
N LEU A 124 -13.99 20.31 6.26
CA LEU A 124 -13.43 18.96 6.11
C LEU A 124 -13.71 18.09 7.35
N LEU A 125 -13.59 18.66 8.56
CA LEU A 125 -13.90 17.98 9.80
C LEU A 125 -15.38 17.59 9.87
N SER A 126 -16.29 18.47 9.43
CA SER A 126 -17.71 18.16 9.36
C SER A 126 -18.01 17.00 8.39
N LEU A 127 -17.29 16.91 7.27
CA LEU A 127 -17.40 15.77 6.34
C LEU A 127 -16.89 14.47 6.96
N VAL A 128 -15.81 14.50 7.73
CA VAL A 128 -15.30 13.34 8.49
C VAL A 128 -16.36 12.85 9.48
N VAL A 129 -16.93 13.75 10.29
CA VAL A 129 -17.96 13.39 11.27
C VAL A 129 -19.24 12.89 10.59
N LEU A 130 -19.66 13.56 9.52
CA LEU A 130 -20.83 13.16 8.75
C LEU A 130 -20.68 11.74 8.18
N SER A 131 -19.52 11.43 7.60
CA SER A 131 -19.27 10.09 7.05
C SER A 131 -19.33 8.99 8.11
N LEU A 132 -18.80 9.23 9.31
CA LEU A 132 -18.88 8.28 10.42
C LEU A 132 -20.34 8.08 10.89
N ILE A 133 -21.10 9.15 11.01
CA ILE A 133 -22.53 9.08 11.41
C ILE A 133 -23.33 8.30 10.37
N VAL A 134 -23.08 8.54 9.10
CA VAL A 134 -23.79 7.86 8.00
C VAL A 134 -23.48 6.36 7.99
N VAL A 135 -22.20 5.97 8.13
CA VAL A 135 -21.80 4.55 8.18
C VAL A 135 -22.44 3.85 9.37
N LEU A 136 -22.43 4.45 10.57
CA LEU A 136 -23.09 3.91 11.74
C LEU A 136 -24.62 3.80 11.56
N SER A 137 -25.25 4.82 11.01
CA SER A 137 -26.69 4.84 10.76
C SER A 137 -27.11 3.76 9.77
N PHE A 138 -26.30 3.54 8.74
CA PHE A 138 -26.52 2.48 7.76
C PHE A 138 -26.38 1.08 8.38
N GLY A 139 -25.38 0.85 9.22
CA GLY A 139 -25.22 -0.41 9.95
C GLY A 139 -26.36 -0.71 10.93
N ILE A 140 -26.88 0.33 11.62
CA ILE A 140 -28.05 0.21 12.47
C ILE A 140 -29.30 -0.13 11.63
N TYR A 141 -29.50 0.56 10.51
CA TYR A 141 -30.62 0.28 9.59
C TYR A 141 -30.57 -1.16 9.09
N GLU A 142 -29.42 -1.65 8.70
CA GLU A 142 -29.22 -3.02 8.21
C GLU A 142 -29.46 -4.05 9.32
N THR A 143 -29.08 -3.73 10.56
CA THR A 143 -29.33 -4.58 11.73
C THR A 143 -30.84 -4.71 12.04
N ILE A 144 -31.58 -3.61 11.97
CA ILE A 144 -33.02 -3.60 12.21
C ILE A 144 -33.76 -4.38 11.13
N THR A 145 -33.38 -4.18 9.87
CA THR A 145 -34.03 -4.82 8.72
C THR A 145 -33.77 -6.32 8.64
N SER A 146 -32.57 -6.76 9.02
CA SER A 146 -32.17 -8.17 8.91
C SER A 146 -32.40 -9.01 10.17
N HIS A 147 -32.78 -8.37 11.31
CA HIS A 147 -32.90 -9.01 12.64
C HIS A 147 -31.62 -9.74 13.14
N HIS A 148 -30.45 -9.50 12.52
CA HIS A 148 -29.17 -10.10 12.89
C HIS A 148 -28.30 -9.11 13.69
N LYS A 149 -28.10 -9.37 14.98
CA LYS A 149 -27.24 -8.54 15.85
C LYS A 149 -25.78 -8.49 15.41
N GLU A 150 -25.33 -9.48 14.64
CA GLU A 150 -23.97 -9.55 14.06
C GLU A 150 -23.67 -8.36 13.16
N LYS A 151 -24.67 -7.80 12.47
CA LYS A 151 -24.50 -6.65 11.57
C LYS A 151 -24.14 -5.35 12.32
N LEU A 152 -24.63 -5.18 13.53
CA LEU A 152 -24.23 -4.04 14.37
C LEU A 152 -22.75 -4.12 14.76
N MET A 153 -22.28 -5.32 15.12
CA MET A 153 -20.86 -5.52 15.43
C MET A 153 -19.98 -5.27 14.19
N HIS A 154 -20.48 -5.65 13.02
CA HIS A 154 -19.79 -5.38 11.75
C HIS A 154 -19.68 -3.87 11.49
N ALA A 155 -20.76 -3.10 11.65
CA ALA A 155 -20.74 -1.65 11.48
C ALA A 155 -19.83 -0.93 12.48
N LEU A 156 -19.80 -1.38 13.74
CA LEU A 156 -18.85 -0.86 14.74
C LEU A 156 -17.41 -1.17 14.34
N SER A 157 -17.15 -2.39 13.84
CA SER A 157 -15.84 -2.79 13.34
C SER A 157 -15.40 -1.92 12.15
N GLU A 158 -16.31 -1.61 11.22
CA GLU A 158 -16.03 -0.72 10.09
C GLU A 158 -15.63 0.69 10.55
N VAL A 159 -16.34 1.26 11.51
CA VAL A 159 -16.01 2.59 12.04
C VAL A 159 -14.65 2.60 12.74
N ILE A 160 -14.36 1.57 13.54
CA ILE A 160 -13.03 1.41 14.16
C ILE A 160 -11.94 1.29 13.08
N GLU A 161 -12.21 0.53 12.03
CA GLU A 161 -11.29 0.38 10.91
C GLU A 161 -11.05 1.71 10.19
N MET A 162 -12.09 2.49 9.93
CA MET A 162 -11.96 3.82 9.32
C MET A 162 -11.06 4.74 10.16
N ILE A 163 -11.26 4.79 11.47
CA ILE A 163 -10.52 5.70 12.36
C ILE A 163 -9.07 5.25 12.56
N ILE A 164 -8.83 3.95 12.71
CA ILE A 164 -7.52 3.43 13.10
C ILE A 164 -6.75 2.87 11.89
N ALA A 165 -7.39 2.01 11.11
CA ALA A 165 -6.68 1.27 10.07
C ALA A 165 -6.36 2.14 8.85
N PHE A 166 -7.20 3.09 8.45
CA PHE A 166 -6.92 3.93 7.29
C PHE A 166 -5.68 4.83 7.49
N PRO A 167 -5.55 5.58 8.60
CA PRO A 167 -4.32 6.31 8.88
C PRO A 167 -3.11 5.38 9.05
N ALA A 168 -3.26 4.27 9.75
CA ALA A 168 -2.18 3.32 9.98
C ALA A 168 -1.66 2.72 8.67
N ASN A 169 -2.57 2.34 7.75
CA ASN A 169 -2.21 1.82 6.44
C ASN A 169 -1.47 2.88 5.59
N SER A 170 -1.91 4.15 5.63
CA SER A 170 -1.23 5.24 4.93
C SER A 170 0.19 5.44 5.46
N LEU A 171 0.36 5.47 6.79
CA LEU A 171 1.67 5.61 7.44
C LEU A 171 2.58 4.40 7.19
N SER A 172 2.02 3.22 6.92
CA SER A 172 2.78 2.01 6.57
C SER A 172 3.68 2.20 5.34
N PHE A 173 3.30 3.11 4.44
CA PHE A 173 4.06 3.42 3.23
C PHE A 173 5.34 4.23 3.48
N ILE A 174 5.52 4.84 4.65
CA ILE A 174 6.79 5.48 5.06
C ILE A 174 7.96 4.48 4.99
N ARG A 175 7.68 3.21 5.12
CA ARG A 175 8.66 2.13 4.97
C ARG A 175 9.35 2.14 3.61
N LEU A 176 8.66 2.56 2.53
CA LEU A 176 9.28 2.70 1.20
C LEU A 176 10.38 3.77 1.23
N ALA A 177 10.13 4.89 1.90
CA ALA A 177 11.14 5.92 2.09
C ALA A 177 12.32 5.42 2.95
N ALA A 178 12.05 4.65 4.00
CA ALA A 178 13.08 4.07 4.84
C ALA A 178 14.02 3.13 4.06
N PHE A 179 13.48 2.29 3.18
CA PHE A 179 14.31 1.42 2.31
C PHE A 179 15.11 2.22 1.28
N ALA A 180 14.55 3.28 0.70
CA ALA A 180 15.28 4.16 -0.20
C ALA A 180 16.49 4.83 0.50
N MET A 181 16.29 5.31 1.73
CA MET A 181 17.36 5.87 2.56
C MET A 181 18.41 4.82 2.95
N ALA A 182 17.98 3.60 3.30
CA ALA A 182 18.90 2.50 3.61
C ALA A 182 19.77 2.15 2.41
N HIS A 183 19.19 2.07 1.21
CA HIS A 183 19.93 1.80 -0.02
C HIS A 183 21.00 2.87 -0.29
N GLU A 184 20.67 4.14 -0.15
CA GLU A 184 21.66 5.23 -0.31
C GLU A 184 22.75 5.17 0.77
N ALA A 185 22.41 4.85 2.02
CA ALA A 185 23.39 4.66 3.09
C ALA A 185 24.36 3.51 2.80
N PHE A 186 23.87 2.38 2.25
CA PHE A 186 24.73 1.28 1.82
C PHE A 186 25.62 1.67 0.63
N SER A 187 25.13 2.50 -0.27
CA SER A 187 25.94 3.04 -1.38
C SER A 187 27.13 3.85 -0.86
N ILE A 188 26.91 4.73 0.11
CA ILE A 188 27.97 5.52 0.76
C ILE A 188 28.97 4.60 1.49
N LEU A 189 28.46 3.57 2.17
CA LEU A 189 29.31 2.59 2.85
C LEU A 189 30.20 1.84 1.85
N ALA A 190 29.64 1.39 0.72
CA ALA A 190 30.37 0.70 -0.33
C ALA A 190 31.48 1.59 -0.93
N GLU A 191 31.21 2.88 -1.14
CA GLU A 191 32.20 3.85 -1.62
C GLU A 191 33.37 4.00 -0.61
N ASN A 192 33.08 4.15 0.67
CA ASN A 192 34.08 4.24 1.72
C ASN A 192 34.93 2.96 1.83
N MET A 193 34.31 1.80 1.74
CA MET A 193 35.04 0.53 1.74
C MET A 193 35.93 0.36 0.51
N ALA A 194 35.51 0.87 -0.65
CA ALA A 194 36.29 0.82 -1.87
C ALA A 194 37.58 1.60 -1.77
N LEU A 195 37.60 2.69 -1.03
CA LEU A 195 38.79 3.49 -0.75
C LEU A 195 39.80 2.77 0.18
N MET A 196 39.31 1.88 1.07
CA MET A 196 40.16 1.20 2.07
C MET A 196 40.73 -0.12 1.60
N VAL A 197 39.97 -0.93 0.86
CA VAL A 197 40.31 -2.34 0.58
C VAL A 197 40.64 -2.59 -0.92
N GLY A 198 40.28 -1.65 -1.78
CA GLY A 198 40.47 -1.77 -3.24
C GLY A 198 39.13 -1.74 -3.99
N GLY A 199 39.05 -0.88 -5.01
CA GLY A 199 37.81 -0.44 -5.61
C GLY A 199 36.89 -1.57 -6.12
N LEU A 200 37.36 -2.41 -7.03
CA LEU A 200 36.49 -3.38 -7.73
C LEU A 200 35.98 -4.49 -6.80
N ALA A 201 36.86 -5.04 -5.96
CA ALA A 201 36.49 -6.14 -5.06
C ALA A 201 35.44 -5.68 -4.01
N SER A 202 35.60 -4.49 -3.44
CA SER A 202 34.66 -3.91 -2.50
C SER A 202 33.28 -3.67 -3.11
N TYR A 203 33.22 -3.12 -4.33
CA TYR A 203 31.95 -2.93 -5.04
C TYR A 203 31.25 -4.25 -5.36
N LEU A 204 31.97 -5.29 -5.78
CA LEU A 204 31.38 -6.60 -6.06
C LEU A 204 30.80 -7.23 -4.79
N VAL A 205 31.55 -7.23 -3.68
CA VAL A 205 31.11 -7.78 -2.41
C VAL A 205 29.92 -6.99 -1.86
N ALA A 206 29.99 -5.66 -1.88
CA ALA A 206 28.90 -4.81 -1.39
C ALA A 206 27.62 -5.04 -2.21
N ASN A 207 27.71 -5.04 -3.55
CA ASN A 207 26.54 -5.30 -4.40
C ASN A 207 25.93 -6.67 -4.15
N PHE A 208 26.75 -7.72 -4.00
CA PHE A 208 26.23 -9.07 -3.73
C PHE A 208 25.54 -9.18 -2.39
N LEU A 209 26.15 -8.64 -1.33
CA LEU A 209 25.56 -8.66 0.02
C LEU A 209 24.28 -7.83 0.10
N VAL A 210 24.33 -6.61 -0.40
CA VAL A 210 23.19 -5.69 -0.34
C VAL A 210 22.04 -6.18 -1.21
N LEU A 211 22.33 -6.63 -2.43
CA LEU A 211 21.30 -7.16 -3.32
C LEU A 211 20.60 -8.38 -2.70
N GLY A 212 21.34 -9.29 -2.02
CA GLY A 212 20.75 -10.43 -1.33
C GLY A 212 19.88 -10.04 -0.14
N ILE A 213 20.40 -9.20 0.76
CA ILE A 213 19.71 -8.81 1.98
C ILE A 213 18.54 -7.85 1.68
N GLU A 214 18.76 -6.83 0.86
CA GLU A 214 17.72 -5.86 0.51
C GLU A 214 16.62 -6.50 -0.33
N ALA A 215 16.94 -7.31 -1.34
CA ALA A 215 15.93 -7.97 -2.16
C ALA A 215 14.99 -8.83 -1.32
N LEU A 216 15.54 -9.56 -0.33
CA LEU A 216 14.73 -10.35 0.61
C LEU A 216 13.86 -9.44 1.50
N ALA A 217 14.45 -8.44 2.14
CA ALA A 217 13.75 -7.56 3.05
C ALA A 217 12.66 -6.74 2.34
N VAL A 218 13.01 -6.12 1.20
CA VAL A 218 12.07 -5.35 0.38
C VAL A 218 10.98 -6.24 -0.21
N GLY A 219 11.34 -7.47 -0.66
CA GLY A 219 10.39 -8.43 -1.20
C GLY A 219 9.32 -8.82 -0.16
N ILE A 220 9.72 -9.16 1.06
CA ILE A 220 8.79 -9.49 2.15
C ILE A 220 7.88 -8.28 2.46
N GLN A 221 8.44 -7.09 2.53
CA GLN A 221 7.66 -5.89 2.85
C GLN A 221 6.73 -5.46 1.71
N ALA A 222 7.15 -5.63 0.45
CA ALA A 222 6.29 -5.38 -0.72
C ALA A 222 5.09 -6.33 -0.74
N LEU A 223 5.31 -7.62 -0.48
CA LEU A 223 4.22 -8.60 -0.33
C LEU A 223 3.28 -8.22 0.80
N ARG A 224 3.82 -7.79 1.95
CA ARG A 224 3.00 -7.35 3.08
C ARG A 224 2.14 -6.14 2.71
N LEU A 225 2.71 -5.09 2.10
CA LEU A 225 1.96 -3.92 1.66
C LEU A 225 0.86 -4.27 0.66
N THR A 226 1.19 -5.11 -0.33
CA THR A 226 0.22 -5.55 -1.34
C THR A 226 -0.90 -6.38 -0.73
N TYR A 227 -0.60 -7.26 0.20
CA TYR A 227 -1.60 -8.14 0.79
C TYR A 227 -2.45 -7.43 1.83
N TYR A 228 -1.84 -6.84 2.87
CA TYR A 228 -2.58 -6.28 4.00
C TYR A 228 -3.17 -4.89 3.74
N GLU A 229 -2.45 -4.01 3.06
CA GLU A 229 -2.90 -2.64 2.86
C GLU A 229 -3.76 -2.48 1.60
N PHE A 230 -3.52 -3.26 0.55
CA PHE A 230 -4.23 -3.14 -0.72
C PHE A 230 -5.27 -4.25 -0.91
N SER A 231 -4.86 -5.52 -0.98
CA SER A 231 -5.77 -6.61 -1.38
C SER A 231 -6.91 -6.85 -0.40
N THR A 232 -6.69 -6.72 0.91
CA THR A 232 -7.73 -6.91 1.93
C THR A 232 -8.90 -5.93 1.79
N LYS A 233 -8.72 -4.83 1.09
CA LYS A 233 -9.76 -3.80 0.95
C LYS A 233 -10.83 -4.14 -0.09
N PHE A 234 -10.52 -4.99 -1.06
CA PHE A 234 -11.46 -5.33 -2.14
C PHE A 234 -11.52 -6.83 -2.48
N PHE A 235 -10.55 -7.62 -2.04
CA PHE A 235 -10.49 -9.04 -2.35
C PHE A 235 -11.14 -9.87 -1.24
N LYS A 236 -12.22 -10.57 -1.59
CA LYS A 236 -12.87 -11.57 -0.74
C LYS A 236 -12.52 -12.93 -1.30
N GLY A 237 -11.74 -13.73 -0.57
CA GLY A 237 -11.31 -15.07 -0.97
C GLY A 237 -12.36 -16.16 -0.76
N GLU A 238 -13.62 -15.90 -1.04
CA GLU A 238 -14.76 -16.80 -0.80
C GLU A 238 -15.07 -17.74 -1.99
N GLY A 239 -14.16 -17.81 -2.97
CA GLY A 239 -14.33 -18.68 -4.12
C GLY A 239 -14.21 -20.16 -3.74
N ILE A 240 -15.15 -21.00 -4.22
CA ILE A 240 -15.04 -22.46 -4.15
C ILE A 240 -14.15 -22.91 -5.31
N GLU A 241 -13.12 -23.72 -4.99
CA GLU A 241 -12.26 -24.30 -6.02
C GLU A 241 -13.09 -25.14 -6.99
N PHE A 242 -13.02 -24.82 -8.27
CA PHE A 242 -13.67 -25.63 -9.30
C PHE A 242 -12.98 -26.99 -9.35
N LYS A 243 -13.68 -28.03 -8.84
CA LYS A 243 -13.28 -29.42 -9.00
C LYS A 243 -14.09 -29.99 -10.16
N PRO A 244 -13.47 -30.18 -11.35
CA PRO A 244 -14.18 -30.85 -12.45
C PRO A 244 -14.59 -32.23 -11.98
N ILE A 245 -15.85 -32.62 -12.27
CA ILE A 245 -16.33 -33.97 -12.03
C ILE A 245 -15.50 -34.86 -12.94
N GLY A 246 -14.47 -35.51 -12.38
CA GLY A 246 -13.62 -36.44 -13.08
C GLY A 246 -14.42 -37.66 -13.45
N TYR A 247 -14.89 -37.75 -14.70
CA TYR A 247 -15.31 -38.99 -15.28
C TYR A 247 -14.07 -39.89 -15.37
N LEU A 248 -13.98 -40.86 -14.45
CA LEU A 248 -13.21 -42.10 -14.64
C LEU A 248 -11.71 -41.96 -15.01
N SER A 249 -10.89 -41.60 -14.06
CA SER A 249 -9.47 -41.97 -14.12
C SER A 249 -9.16 -43.21 -13.23
N GLN A 250 -10.16 -43.92 -12.72
CA GLN A 250 -9.94 -45.11 -11.87
C GLN A 250 -10.16 -46.48 -12.56
N ALA A 251 -10.28 -46.51 -13.87
CA ALA A 251 -10.51 -47.76 -14.59
C ALA A 251 -9.35 -48.28 -15.44
N VAL A 252 -8.13 -47.79 -15.21
CA VAL A 252 -6.92 -48.33 -15.88
C VAL A 252 -5.78 -48.44 -14.85
N SER A 253 -5.96 -49.32 -13.89
CA SER A 253 -4.87 -49.96 -13.13
C SER A 253 -5.37 -51.27 -12.54
N GLU A 254 -5.67 -52.22 -13.41
CA GLU A 254 -5.53 -53.65 -13.19
C GLU A 254 -4.61 -54.20 -14.27
#